data_fc00a8b5458fabcf0adae06c758320df
#
_entry.id   fc00a8b5458fabcf0adae06c758320df
#
_cell.length_a   1.000
_cell.length_b   1.000
_cell.length_c   1.000
_cell.angle_alpha   90.00
_cell.angle_beta   90.00
_cell.angle_gamma   90.00
#
_symmetry.space_group_name_H-M   'P 1'
#
loop_
_entity.id
_entity.type
_entity.pdbx_description
1 polymer ?
#
loop_
_entity_poly.entity_id
_entity_poly.type
_entity_poly.pdbx_seq_one_letter_code
_entity_poly.pdbx_strand_id
1 'polypeptide(L)'
;MNSYSRASPSPRYLELLNLYTEMHQLGAQDQGLSAADTFDGKSLGPHVDTLKTIIKVLGSKTLLDYGAGKGVLYKAKNITSSDGMKFDGICDLWGVESVTLYDPAYSLHSVLPKETFDGVISTDVMEHCPEEDIPWIVDEIFNFAREFVYLK
;
A
#
# COMPACT_ATOMS: atom_id res chain seq x y z
N MET A 1 -12.26 27.50 4.45
CA MET A 1 -11.49 26.54 3.62
C MET A 1 -12.35 25.29 3.48
N ASN A 2 -12.67 24.88 2.25
CA ASN A 2 -13.35 23.58 2.07
C ASN A 2 -12.34 22.49 2.46
N SER A 3 -12.59 21.81 3.58
CA SER A 3 -11.80 20.63 3.94
C SER A 3 -12.37 19.44 3.19
N TYR A 4 -11.59 18.89 2.26
CA TYR A 4 -11.95 17.63 1.61
C TYR A 4 -11.91 16.47 2.60
N SER A 5 -12.55 15.39 2.27
CA SER A 5 -12.63 14.18 3.10
C SER A 5 -12.89 12.98 2.22
N ARG A 6 -12.79 11.77 2.76
CA ARG A 6 -13.15 10.55 2.02
C ARG A 6 -14.57 10.58 1.46
N ALA A 7 -15.52 11.13 2.21
CA ALA A 7 -16.92 11.23 1.76
C ALA A 7 -17.15 12.36 0.72
N SER A 8 -16.22 13.31 0.63
CA SER A 8 -16.27 14.45 -0.30
C SER A 8 -14.85 14.83 -0.70
N PRO A 9 -14.17 13.99 -1.52
CA PRO A 9 -12.81 14.27 -1.98
C PRO A 9 -12.81 15.40 -3.01
N SER A 10 -11.62 15.90 -3.32
CA SER A 10 -11.51 16.94 -4.35
C SER A 10 -11.92 16.40 -5.74
N PRO A 11 -12.37 17.28 -6.65
CA PRO A 11 -12.61 16.88 -8.03
C PRO A 11 -11.36 16.26 -8.68
N ARG A 12 -10.18 16.79 -8.35
CA ARG A 12 -8.91 16.27 -8.86
C ARG A 12 -8.60 14.86 -8.36
N TYR A 13 -8.92 14.54 -7.11
CA TYR A 13 -8.80 13.18 -6.59
C TYR A 13 -9.66 12.19 -7.38
N LEU A 14 -10.91 12.55 -7.68
CA LEU A 14 -11.82 11.70 -8.47
C LEU A 14 -11.31 11.49 -9.90
N GLU A 15 -10.76 12.52 -10.53
CA GLU A 15 -10.14 12.42 -11.87
C GLU A 15 -8.96 11.44 -11.84
N LEU A 16 -8.05 11.57 -10.87
CA LEU A 16 -6.89 10.70 -10.73
C LEU A 16 -7.30 9.27 -10.38
N LEU A 17 -8.29 9.08 -9.52
CA LEU A 17 -8.81 7.76 -9.18
C LEU A 17 -9.34 7.03 -10.43
N ASN A 18 -10.08 7.73 -11.29
CA ASN A 18 -10.55 7.17 -12.55
C ASN A 18 -9.39 6.84 -13.50
N LEU A 19 -8.42 7.74 -13.64
CA LEU A 19 -7.22 7.52 -14.45
C LEU A 19 -6.45 6.29 -13.98
N TYR A 20 -6.18 6.18 -12.67
CA TYR A 20 -5.43 5.03 -12.12
C TYR A 20 -6.22 3.73 -12.23
N THR A 21 -7.54 3.78 -12.09
CA THR A 21 -8.40 2.61 -12.35
C THR A 21 -8.27 2.13 -13.79
N GLU A 22 -8.27 3.05 -14.75
CA GLU A 22 -8.06 2.73 -16.17
C GLU A 22 -6.65 2.17 -16.42
N MET A 23 -5.62 2.79 -15.83
CA MET A 23 -4.23 2.30 -15.93
C MET A 23 -4.05 0.90 -15.34
N HIS A 24 -4.75 0.55 -14.27
CA HIS A 24 -4.75 -0.83 -13.76
C HIS A 24 -5.32 -1.85 -14.75
N GLN A 25 -6.27 -1.44 -15.58
CA GLN A 25 -6.95 -2.29 -16.56
C GLN A 25 -6.21 -2.37 -17.90
N LEU A 26 -5.70 -1.24 -18.37
CA LEU A 26 -5.16 -1.09 -19.73
C LEU A 26 -3.64 -0.92 -19.78
N GLY A 27 -3.02 -0.61 -18.62
CA GLY A 27 -1.61 -0.24 -18.55
C GLY A 27 -1.39 1.26 -18.81
N ALA A 28 -0.15 1.70 -18.67
CA ALA A 28 0.31 3.05 -19.01
C ALA A 28 0.96 3.01 -20.40
N GLN A 29 0.13 3.05 -21.45
CA GLN A 29 0.57 2.83 -22.82
C GLN A 29 1.56 3.90 -23.31
N ASP A 30 1.40 5.14 -22.88
CA ASP A 30 2.33 6.25 -23.13
C ASP A 30 3.72 6.02 -22.53
N GLN A 31 3.82 5.20 -21.50
CA GLN A 31 5.06 4.79 -20.84
C GLN A 31 5.53 3.39 -21.27
N GLY A 32 4.81 2.73 -22.16
CA GLY A 32 5.12 1.38 -22.64
C GLY A 32 4.91 0.29 -21.57
N LEU A 33 4.11 0.57 -20.54
CA LEU A 33 3.82 -0.38 -19.46
C LEU A 33 2.53 -1.15 -19.75
N SER A 34 2.59 -2.47 -19.61
CA SER A 34 1.41 -3.33 -19.68
C SER A 34 0.53 -3.16 -18.44
N ALA A 35 -0.74 -3.58 -18.53
CA ALA A 35 -1.61 -3.62 -17.37
C ALA A 35 -1.02 -4.44 -16.21
N ALA A 36 -0.28 -5.50 -16.48
CA ALA A 36 0.34 -6.35 -15.45
C ALA A 36 1.47 -5.63 -14.70
N ASP A 37 2.21 -4.76 -15.38
CA ASP A 37 3.39 -4.07 -14.83
C ASP A 37 3.04 -2.72 -14.19
N THR A 38 1.83 -2.20 -14.45
CA THR A 38 1.38 -0.92 -13.89
C THR A 38 0.92 -1.11 -12.45
N PHE A 39 1.47 -0.31 -11.51
CA PHE A 39 1.17 -0.35 -10.07
C PHE A 39 1.24 -1.76 -9.49
N ASP A 40 2.32 -2.49 -9.80
CA ASP A 40 2.48 -3.89 -9.39
C ASP A 40 2.81 -4.06 -7.89
N GLY A 41 3.20 -3.00 -7.19
CA GLY A 41 3.55 -3.00 -5.77
C GLY A 41 5.01 -3.36 -5.49
N LYS A 42 5.88 -3.37 -6.52
CA LYS A 42 7.32 -3.62 -6.32
C LYS A 42 8.06 -2.50 -5.60
N SER A 43 7.49 -1.29 -5.51
CA SER A 43 8.02 -0.16 -4.74
C SER A 43 8.27 -0.51 -3.26
N LEU A 44 7.55 -1.48 -2.72
CA LEU A 44 7.78 -2.02 -1.39
C LEU A 44 9.16 -2.73 -1.23
N GLY A 45 9.72 -3.27 -2.32
CA GLY A 45 10.93 -4.10 -2.28
C GLY A 45 12.10 -3.52 -1.50
N PRO A 46 12.53 -2.27 -1.76
CA PRO A 46 13.63 -1.64 -1.03
C PRO A 46 13.40 -1.46 0.48
N HIS A 47 12.15 -1.57 0.93
CA HIS A 47 11.75 -1.30 2.32
C HIS A 47 11.54 -2.57 3.16
N VAL A 48 11.62 -3.75 2.55
CA VAL A 48 11.30 -5.05 3.18
C VAL A 48 12.13 -5.30 4.44
N ASP A 49 13.45 -5.05 4.42
CA ASP A 49 14.34 -5.30 5.56
C ASP A 49 14.14 -4.27 6.67
N THR A 50 13.88 -3.01 6.31
CA THR A 50 13.55 -1.95 7.29
C THR A 50 12.25 -2.30 8.01
N LEU A 51 11.22 -2.68 7.28
CA LEU A 51 9.93 -3.08 7.84
C LEU A 51 10.06 -4.33 8.70
N LYS A 52 10.84 -5.34 8.28
CA LYS A 52 11.16 -6.52 9.10
C LYS A 52 11.70 -6.12 10.46
N THR A 53 12.61 -5.14 10.49
CA THR A 53 13.21 -4.66 11.74
C THR A 53 12.17 -3.97 12.64
N ILE A 54 11.36 -3.06 12.10
CA ILE A 54 10.31 -2.34 12.84
C ILE A 54 9.30 -3.33 13.41
N ILE A 55 8.76 -4.21 12.57
CA ILE A 55 7.77 -5.23 12.93
C ILE A 55 8.29 -6.13 14.06
N LYS A 56 9.55 -6.58 13.93
CA LYS A 56 10.17 -7.43 14.96
C LYS A 56 10.34 -6.72 16.30
N VAL A 57 10.76 -5.45 16.28
CA VAL A 57 10.96 -4.65 17.50
C VAL A 57 9.64 -4.40 18.21
N LEU A 58 8.57 -4.10 17.47
CA LEU A 58 7.26 -3.82 18.03
C LEU A 58 6.45 -5.09 18.33
N GLY A 59 6.81 -6.22 17.73
CA GLY A 59 6.05 -7.47 17.88
C GLY A 59 4.74 -7.49 17.09
N SER A 60 4.61 -6.62 16.08
CA SER A 60 3.40 -6.42 15.29
C SER A 60 2.98 -7.69 14.55
N LYS A 61 1.67 -7.96 14.48
CA LYS A 61 1.10 -9.17 13.87
C LYS A 61 0.20 -8.91 12.68
N THR A 62 -0.45 -7.75 12.64
CA THR A 62 -1.40 -7.39 11.58
C THR A 62 -0.98 -6.10 10.91
N LEU A 63 -0.95 -6.09 9.58
CA LEU A 63 -0.54 -4.93 8.80
C LEU A 63 -1.59 -4.56 7.77
N LEU A 64 -1.68 -3.28 7.45
CA LEU A 64 -2.35 -2.74 6.29
C LEU A 64 -1.30 -2.15 5.34
N ASP A 65 -1.32 -2.56 4.07
CA ASP A 65 -0.60 -1.87 2.99
C ASP A 65 -1.61 -0.97 2.26
N TYR A 66 -1.48 0.33 2.48
CA TYR A 66 -2.38 1.37 1.96
C TYR A 66 -1.80 1.96 0.68
N GLY A 67 -2.48 1.71 -0.43
CA GLY A 67 -1.98 1.98 -1.78
C GLY A 67 -1.12 0.82 -2.34
N ALA A 68 -1.50 -0.41 -1.99
CA ALA A 68 -0.73 -1.61 -2.30
C ALA A 68 -0.62 -1.94 -3.80
N GLY A 69 -1.39 -1.26 -4.67
CA GLY A 69 -1.50 -1.64 -6.07
C GLY A 69 -1.93 -3.09 -6.22
N LYS A 70 -1.23 -3.84 -7.07
CA LYS A 70 -1.48 -5.29 -7.28
C LYS A 70 -0.88 -6.19 -6.22
N GLY A 71 -0.03 -5.66 -5.35
CA GLY A 71 0.58 -6.38 -4.24
C GLY A 71 1.41 -7.60 -4.68
N VAL A 72 2.16 -7.49 -5.78
CA VAL A 72 2.87 -8.64 -6.38
C VAL A 72 3.89 -9.25 -5.41
N LEU A 73 4.55 -8.43 -4.58
CA LEU A 73 5.52 -8.94 -3.59
C LEU A 73 4.87 -9.86 -2.55
N TYR A 74 3.61 -9.64 -2.20
CA TYR A 74 2.89 -10.51 -1.26
C TYR A 74 2.53 -11.88 -1.83
N LYS A 75 2.60 -12.02 -3.17
CA LYS A 75 2.37 -13.29 -3.88
C LYS A 75 3.68 -14.06 -4.09
N ALA A 76 4.84 -13.43 -3.85
CA ALA A 76 6.14 -14.07 -3.99
C ALA A 76 6.29 -15.23 -2.99
N LYS A 77 6.90 -16.31 -3.45
CA LYS A 77 7.17 -17.52 -2.68
C LYS A 77 8.67 -17.83 -2.69
N ASN A 78 9.13 -18.61 -1.70
CA ASN A 78 10.54 -19.02 -1.57
C ASN A 78 11.50 -17.82 -1.54
N ILE A 79 11.18 -16.82 -0.72
CA ILE A 79 11.99 -15.61 -0.56
C ILE A 79 13.26 -15.95 0.18
N THR A 80 14.39 -15.44 -0.30
CA THR A 80 15.67 -15.51 0.42
C THR A 80 16.01 -14.13 0.96
N SER A 81 16.17 -14.00 2.28
CA SER A 81 16.58 -12.76 2.91
C SER A 81 18.05 -12.42 2.67
N SER A 82 18.45 -11.21 3.00
CA SER A 82 19.83 -10.72 2.83
C SER A 82 20.88 -11.54 3.58
N ASP A 83 20.48 -12.23 4.67
CA ASP A 83 21.33 -13.14 5.46
C ASP A 83 21.28 -14.60 4.98
N GLY A 84 20.61 -14.88 3.85
CA GLY A 84 20.55 -16.18 3.20
C GLY A 84 19.48 -17.13 3.76
N MET A 85 18.65 -16.71 4.74
CA MET A 85 17.55 -17.52 5.22
C MET A 85 16.40 -17.57 4.21
N LYS A 86 15.69 -18.70 4.16
CA LYS A 86 14.58 -18.93 3.24
C LYS A 86 13.25 -18.83 3.98
N PHE A 87 12.29 -18.17 3.35
CA PHE A 87 10.94 -17.94 3.86
C PHE A 87 9.91 -18.30 2.79
N ASP A 88 8.73 -18.74 3.19
CA ASP A 88 7.66 -19.11 2.25
C ASP A 88 7.09 -17.87 1.53
N GLY A 89 7.10 -16.71 2.18
CA GLY A 89 6.65 -15.44 1.63
C GLY A 89 6.93 -14.25 2.54
N ILE A 90 6.44 -13.06 2.18
CA ILE A 90 6.66 -11.82 2.93
C ILE A 90 6.09 -11.91 4.36
N CYS A 91 4.91 -12.49 4.55
CA CYS A 91 4.34 -12.64 5.90
C CYS A 91 5.21 -13.49 6.80
N ASP A 92 5.76 -14.59 6.28
CA ASP A 92 6.70 -15.46 7.00
C ASP A 92 8.02 -14.73 7.30
N LEU A 93 8.58 -14.00 6.32
CA LEU A 93 9.78 -13.18 6.49
C LEU A 93 9.62 -12.14 7.59
N TRP A 94 8.45 -11.51 7.69
CA TRP A 94 8.15 -10.48 8.69
C TRP A 94 7.66 -11.07 10.02
N GLY A 95 7.22 -12.33 10.04
CA GLY A 95 6.65 -12.98 11.22
C GLY A 95 5.28 -12.41 11.61
N VAL A 96 4.52 -11.93 10.62
CA VAL A 96 3.16 -11.40 10.79
C VAL A 96 2.12 -12.45 10.46
N GLU A 97 0.94 -12.32 11.06
CA GLU A 97 -0.19 -13.22 10.83
C GLU A 97 -0.92 -12.88 9.53
N SER A 98 -1.01 -11.58 9.23
CA SER A 98 -1.71 -11.11 8.02
C SER A 98 -1.24 -9.74 7.56
N VAL A 99 -1.35 -9.53 6.24
CA VAL A 99 -1.29 -8.21 5.59
C VAL A 99 -2.56 -8.03 4.79
N THR A 100 -3.32 -6.98 5.10
CA THR A 100 -4.46 -6.54 4.30
C THR A 100 -3.97 -5.56 3.25
N LEU A 101 -4.39 -5.75 2.01
CA LEU A 101 -4.04 -4.87 0.89
C LEU A 101 -5.23 -3.96 0.59
N TYR A 102 -4.98 -2.66 0.51
CA TYR A 102 -5.96 -1.67 0.09
C TYR A 102 -5.39 -0.78 -1.01
N ASP A 103 -6.15 -0.63 -2.08
CA ASP A 103 -5.88 0.31 -3.17
C ASP A 103 -7.20 0.73 -3.81
N PRO A 104 -7.61 2.01 -3.71
CA PRO A 104 -8.92 2.45 -4.18
C PRO A 104 -9.11 2.32 -5.70
N ALA A 105 -8.01 2.30 -6.47
CA ALA A 105 -8.02 2.19 -7.93
C ALA A 105 -7.96 0.75 -8.44
N TYR A 106 -7.64 -0.22 -7.58
CA TYR A 106 -7.53 -1.62 -7.97
C TYR A 106 -8.68 -2.45 -7.43
N SER A 107 -9.55 -2.94 -8.31
CA SER A 107 -10.84 -3.56 -7.95
C SER A 107 -10.74 -4.72 -6.96
N LEU A 108 -9.64 -5.50 -7.00
CA LEU A 108 -9.42 -6.62 -6.06
C LEU A 108 -9.07 -6.16 -4.64
N HIS A 109 -8.58 -4.93 -4.47
CA HIS A 109 -8.15 -4.38 -3.19
C HIS A 109 -8.92 -3.10 -2.81
N SER A 110 -10.00 -2.75 -3.53
CA SER A 110 -10.70 -1.46 -3.38
C SER A 110 -11.63 -1.35 -2.18
N VAL A 111 -11.81 -2.43 -1.43
CA VAL A 111 -12.65 -2.42 -0.23
C VAL A 111 -11.84 -1.85 0.94
N LEU A 112 -12.24 -0.68 1.42
CA LEU A 112 -11.63 -0.07 2.59
C LEU A 112 -11.88 -0.95 3.82
N PRO A 113 -10.83 -1.35 4.58
CA PRO A 113 -11.01 -2.12 5.81
C PRO A 113 -11.76 -1.30 6.87
N LYS A 114 -12.37 -1.99 7.84
CA LYS A 114 -13.08 -1.38 8.96
C LYS A 114 -12.36 -1.54 10.30
N GLU A 115 -11.44 -2.49 10.34
CA GLU A 115 -10.59 -2.80 11.49
C GLU A 115 -9.33 -1.93 11.51
N THR A 116 -8.69 -1.89 12.68
CA THR A 116 -7.35 -1.31 12.85
C THR A 116 -6.28 -2.40 12.82
N PHE A 117 -5.05 -2.00 12.53
CA PHE A 117 -3.89 -2.88 12.35
C PHE A 117 -2.77 -2.46 13.31
N ASP A 118 -1.85 -3.36 13.62
CA ASP A 118 -0.66 -2.98 14.41
C ASP A 118 0.19 -1.97 13.65
N GLY A 119 0.37 -2.17 12.34
CA GLY A 119 1.08 -1.22 11.49
C GLY A 119 0.37 -0.91 10.19
N VAL A 120 0.59 0.30 9.68
CA VAL A 120 0.17 0.71 8.35
C VAL A 120 1.39 1.10 7.53
N ILE A 121 1.47 0.54 6.33
CA ILE A 121 2.52 0.81 5.34
C ILE A 121 1.89 1.55 4.18
N SER A 122 2.56 2.57 3.66
CA SER A 122 2.19 3.22 2.41
C SER A 122 3.48 3.67 1.72
N THR A 123 3.75 3.12 0.55
CA THR A 123 4.96 3.39 -0.22
C THR A 123 4.61 3.81 -1.63
N ASP A 124 5.19 4.91 -2.10
CA ASP A 124 5.01 5.40 -3.48
C ASP A 124 3.54 5.76 -3.77
N VAL A 125 2.88 6.45 -2.83
CA VAL A 125 1.43 6.76 -2.89
C VAL A 125 1.17 8.26 -2.82
N MET A 126 1.80 8.97 -1.87
CA MET A 126 1.43 10.36 -1.57
C MET A 126 1.70 11.31 -2.73
N GLU A 127 2.73 11.06 -3.53
CA GLU A 127 3.06 11.82 -4.74
C GLU A 127 2.01 11.71 -5.85
N HIS A 128 1.15 10.70 -5.78
CA HIS A 128 0.05 10.48 -6.70
C HIS A 128 -1.27 11.11 -6.23
N CYS A 129 -1.31 11.67 -5.02
CA CYS A 129 -2.49 12.28 -4.43
C CYS A 129 -2.47 13.80 -4.61
N PRO A 130 -3.63 14.46 -4.85
CA PRO A 130 -3.70 15.92 -4.82
C PRO A 130 -3.32 16.47 -3.46
N GLU A 131 -2.59 17.58 -3.43
CA GLU A 131 -2.10 18.20 -2.19
C GLU A 131 -3.24 18.51 -1.22
N GLU A 132 -4.38 18.96 -1.74
CA GLU A 132 -5.56 19.28 -0.93
C GLU A 132 -6.23 18.07 -0.28
N ASP A 133 -5.98 16.86 -0.78
CA ASP A 133 -6.53 15.62 -0.21
C ASP A 133 -5.56 14.91 0.75
N ILE A 134 -4.27 15.23 0.71
CA ILE A 134 -3.26 14.64 1.59
C ILE A 134 -3.66 14.68 3.07
N PRO A 135 -4.18 15.79 3.63
CA PRO A 135 -4.51 15.84 5.05
C PRO A 135 -5.47 14.74 5.49
N TRP A 136 -6.58 14.53 4.77
CA TRP A 136 -7.55 13.50 5.17
C TRP A 136 -7.04 12.08 4.89
N ILE A 137 -6.21 11.89 3.84
CA ILE A 137 -5.58 10.59 3.54
C ILE A 137 -4.61 10.20 4.66
N VAL A 138 -3.79 11.12 5.11
CA VAL A 138 -2.85 10.90 6.22
C VAL A 138 -3.61 10.62 7.50
N ASP A 139 -4.63 11.42 7.82
CA ASP A 139 -5.48 11.17 9.00
C ASP A 139 -6.10 9.78 8.96
N GLU A 140 -6.58 9.35 7.80
CA GLU A 140 -7.15 8.01 7.62
C GLU A 140 -6.11 6.91 7.85
N ILE A 141 -4.91 7.04 7.28
CA ILE A 141 -3.79 6.11 7.48
C ILE A 141 -3.46 5.97 8.98
N PHE A 142 -3.34 7.10 9.68
CA PHE A 142 -3.06 7.10 11.12
C PHE A 142 -4.20 6.50 11.95
N ASN A 143 -5.45 6.69 11.55
CA ASN A 143 -6.60 6.09 12.22
C ASN A 143 -6.66 4.55 12.10
N PHE A 144 -6.04 3.96 11.08
CA PHE A 144 -5.90 2.52 10.95
C PHE A 144 -4.77 1.94 11.79
N ALA A 145 -3.77 2.73 12.18
CA ALA A 145 -2.57 2.26 12.86
C ALA A 145 -2.73 2.26 14.39
N ARG A 146 -2.36 1.15 15.04
CA ARG A 146 -2.29 1.06 16.51
C ARG A 146 -0.91 1.35 17.06
N GLU A 147 0.16 0.98 16.34
CA GLU A 147 1.53 1.02 16.85
C GLU A 147 2.45 1.87 15.98
N PHE A 148 2.40 1.71 14.65
CA PHE A 148 3.26 2.47 13.75
C PHE A 148 2.61 2.76 12.39
N VAL A 149 3.12 3.81 11.76
CA VAL A 149 2.89 4.16 10.36
C VAL A 149 4.22 4.28 9.65
N TYR A 150 4.34 3.68 8.48
CA TYR A 150 5.51 3.78 7.61
C TYR A 150 5.09 4.42 6.29
N LEU A 151 5.49 5.67 6.08
CA LEU A 151 5.26 6.43 4.84
C LEU A 151 6.58 6.62 4.08
N LYS A 152 6.54 6.40 2.76
CA LYS A 152 7.72 6.58 1.92
C LYS A 152 7.31 6.98 0.50
#